data_91e6b838a5dd89b70e9662c6d9267342
#
_entry.id   91e6b838a5dd89b70e9662c6d9267342
#
_cell.length_a   1.000
_cell.length_b   1.000
_cell.length_c   1.000
_cell.angle_alpha   90.00
_cell.angle_beta   90.00
_cell.angle_gamma   90.00
#
_symmetry.space_group_name_H-M   'P 1'
#
loop_
_entity.id
_entity.type
_entity.pdbx_description
1 polymer ?
#
loop_
_entity_poly.entity_id
_entity_poly.type
_entity_poly.pdbx_seq_one_letter_code
_entity_poly.pdbx_strand_id
1 'polypeptide(L)'
;MSETLSETKQGLRTEALGGGGSGTAVTAGIAVAGQDGRPLGARAIRTRTKLLECTQELLTERQARDMSVVEIARRAGTSPATFYQYFADIEEATLELASAAAEEVPAILQPLAADWTGPSGLDAARTVVDAFVRHWDQHHAALLFRNVAAEQGDRRFQKVRIRALHPVLQTLAKKIESTHGGAKAAGIHPVAAAAALAAILERLAAYHQELELLGVSRGQLVETCARILHQIVTGRIAT
;
A
#
# COMPACT_ATOMS: atom_id res chain seq x y z
N MET A 1 8.97 21.86 34.17
CA MET A 1 9.48 21.49 32.85
C MET A 1 8.30 21.36 31.91
N SER A 2 7.81 22.50 31.46
CA SER A 2 6.62 22.62 30.57
C SER A 2 6.90 23.80 29.63
N GLU A 3 7.62 23.57 28.60
CA GLU A 3 7.85 24.51 27.48
C GLU A 3 8.55 23.70 26.40
N THR A 4 7.84 23.33 25.33
CA THR A 4 8.30 23.02 23.97
C THR A 4 7.25 22.28 23.13
N LEU A 5 5.99 22.75 23.14
CA LEU A 5 4.93 22.24 22.22
C LEU A 5 4.06 23.40 21.65
N SER A 6 4.66 24.53 21.31
CA SER A 6 3.88 25.71 20.86
C SER A 6 4.31 26.35 19.55
N GLU A 7 5.15 25.76 18.73
CA GLU A 7 5.59 26.35 17.46
C GLU A 7 5.48 25.40 16.27
N THR A 8 4.28 25.02 15.86
CA THR A 8 4.03 24.52 14.49
C THR A 8 2.55 24.70 14.10
N LYS A 9 1.98 25.87 14.36
CA LYS A 9 0.65 26.25 13.89
C LYS A 9 0.67 27.65 13.28
N GLN A 10 1.37 27.82 12.16
CA GLN A 10 1.16 29.03 11.33
C GLN A 10 1.63 28.73 9.91
N GLY A 11 0.69 28.75 8.96
CA GLY A 11 1.04 28.82 7.53
C GLY A 11 0.19 27.99 6.58
N LEU A 12 -1.14 28.08 6.63
CA LEU A 12 -1.97 27.73 5.48
C LEU A 12 -3.07 28.79 5.35
N ARG A 13 -2.75 29.84 4.59
CA ARG A 13 -3.74 30.80 4.10
C ARG A 13 -4.36 30.27 2.81
N THR A 14 -5.66 30.12 2.83
CA THR A 14 -6.60 29.96 1.74
C THR A 14 -6.52 31.13 0.76
N GLU A 15 -6.33 30.85 -0.52
CA GLU A 15 -6.79 31.72 -1.60
C GLU A 15 -7.75 30.96 -2.49
N ALA A 16 -9.01 31.40 -2.42
CA ALA A 16 -10.05 31.01 -3.34
C ALA A 16 -10.07 32.00 -4.50
N LEU A 17 -9.96 31.56 -5.73
CA LEU A 17 -10.47 32.28 -6.90
C LEU A 17 -11.06 31.28 -7.89
N GLY A 18 -12.30 31.55 -8.27
CA GLY A 18 -13.10 30.76 -9.19
C GLY A 18 -12.76 30.97 -10.65
N GLY A 19 -13.27 30.08 -11.47
CA GLY A 19 -13.27 30.18 -12.94
C GLY A 19 -13.64 28.86 -13.58
N GLY A 20 -14.87 28.73 -14.09
CA GLY A 20 -15.37 27.53 -14.78
C GLY A 20 -14.70 27.31 -16.12
N GLY A 21 -14.66 26.05 -16.55
CA GLY A 21 -14.21 25.62 -17.87
C GLY A 21 -14.31 24.11 -18.01
N SER A 22 -15.27 23.69 -18.80
CA SER A 22 -15.53 22.33 -19.27
C SER A 22 -14.31 21.66 -19.91
N GLY A 23 -14.15 20.37 -19.67
CA GLY A 23 -13.59 19.46 -20.65
C GLY A 23 -12.23 18.84 -20.32
N THR A 24 -12.21 17.53 -20.38
CA THR A 24 -11.08 16.61 -20.48
C THR A 24 -10.24 16.38 -19.22
N ALA A 25 -10.46 15.20 -18.63
CA ALA A 25 -9.57 14.59 -17.66
C ALA A 25 -8.17 14.42 -18.28
N VAL A 26 -7.31 15.39 -18.03
CA VAL A 26 -5.88 15.26 -18.24
C VAL A 26 -5.35 14.56 -16.99
N THR A 27 -5.02 13.29 -17.13
CA THR A 27 -4.13 12.59 -16.21
C THR A 27 -2.85 13.42 -16.16
N ALA A 28 -2.69 14.22 -15.12
CA ALA A 28 -1.47 14.96 -14.86
C ALA A 28 -0.38 13.91 -14.55
N GLY A 29 0.34 13.49 -15.60
CA GLY A 29 1.49 12.61 -15.47
C GLY A 29 2.53 13.30 -14.60
N ILE A 30 2.80 12.73 -13.43
CA ILE A 30 3.95 13.08 -12.64
C ILE A 30 5.15 12.90 -13.58
N ALA A 31 5.88 13.98 -13.87
CA ALA A 31 7.04 13.94 -14.74
C ALA A 31 8.10 13.06 -14.06
N VAL A 32 8.30 11.85 -14.59
CA VAL A 32 9.33 10.94 -14.10
C VAL A 32 10.68 11.53 -14.48
N ALA A 33 11.52 11.80 -13.48
CA ALA A 33 12.86 12.36 -13.67
C ALA A 33 13.91 11.24 -13.65
N GLY A 34 15.01 11.45 -14.40
CA GLY A 34 16.20 10.62 -14.29
C GLY A 34 17.01 10.96 -13.01
N GLN A 35 18.10 10.24 -12.76
CA GLN A 35 18.98 10.52 -11.61
C GLN A 35 19.59 11.94 -11.64
N ASP A 36 19.69 12.55 -12.82
CA ASP A 36 20.11 13.95 -13.01
C ASP A 36 18.99 14.98 -12.76
N GLY A 37 17.81 14.54 -12.35
CA GLY A 37 16.65 15.39 -12.07
C GLY A 37 15.93 15.92 -13.31
N ARG A 38 16.35 15.53 -14.53
CA ARG A 38 15.69 15.97 -15.78
C ARG A 38 14.48 15.13 -16.11
N PRO A 39 13.41 15.73 -16.68
CA PRO A 39 12.26 14.97 -17.16
C PRO A 39 12.67 13.94 -18.21
N LEU A 40 12.20 12.70 -18.04
CA LEU A 40 12.48 11.62 -18.99
C LEU A 40 11.57 11.72 -20.22
N GLY A 41 12.16 11.58 -21.40
CA GLY A 41 11.40 11.41 -22.64
C GLY A 41 10.73 10.02 -22.73
N ALA A 42 9.76 9.88 -23.64
CA ALA A 42 8.95 8.65 -23.78
C ALA A 42 9.78 7.35 -23.94
N ARG A 43 10.92 7.39 -24.62
CA ARG A 43 11.82 6.24 -24.77
C ARG A 43 12.47 5.87 -23.42
N ALA A 44 12.93 6.86 -22.70
CA ALA A 44 13.57 6.68 -21.39
C ALA A 44 12.57 6.13 -20.35
N ILE A 45 11.32 6.62 -20.36
CA ILE A 45 10.24 6.09 -19.52
C ILE A 45 10.01 4.60 -19.82
N ARG A 46 9.90 4.20 -21.08
CA ARG A 46 9.74 2.78 -21.45
C ARG A 46 10.89 1.91 -20.96
N THR A 47 12.13 2.38 -21.12
CA THR A 47 13.32 1.63 -20.65
C THR A 47 13.30 1.48 -19.15
N ARG A 48 12.99 2.55 -18.42
CA ARG A 48 12.88 2.55 -16.96
C ARG A 48 11.77 1.61 -16.47
N THR A 49 10.59 1.67 -17.07
CA THR A 49 9.49 0.75 -16.76
C THR A 49 9.91 -0.70 -16.98
N LYS A 50 10.58 -1.00 -18.10
CA LYS A 50 11.06 -2.36 -18.40
C LYS A 50 12.08 -2.87 -17.38
N LEU A 51 12.95 -1.99 -16.87
CA LEU A 51 13.89 -2.33 -15.80
C LEU A 51 13.15 -2.65 -14.49
N LEU A 52 12.10 -1.88 -14.14
CA LEU A 52 11.28 -2.15 -12.95
C LEU A 52 10.51 -3.47 -13.09
N GLU A 53 9.89 -3.75 -14.26
CA GLU A 53 9.22 -5.02 -14.53
C GLU A 53 10.19 -6.21 -14.34
N CYS A 54 11.39 -6.14 -14.94
CA CYS A 54 12.39 -7.19 -14.80
C CYS A 54 12.92 -7.32 -13.37
N THR A 55 13.03 -6.23 -12.64
CA THR A 55 13.37 -6.26 -11.20
C THR A 55 12.28 -6.97 -10.40
N GLN A 56 11.02 -6.67 -10.65
CA GLN A 56 9.88 -7.32 -9.99
C GLN A 56 9.82 -8.82 -10.30
N GLU A 57 10.01 -9.22 -11.58
CA GLU A 57 10.05 -10.62 -11.99
C GLU A 57 11.16 -11.38 -11.25
N LEU A 58 12.38 -10.83 -11.21
CA LEU A 58 13.51 -11.45 -10.52
C LEU A 58 13.32 -11.56 -9.02
N LEU A 59 12.69 -10.56 -8.39
CA LEU A 59 12.33 -10.59 -6.96
C LEU A 59 11.34 -11.72 -6.62
N THR A 60 10.50 -12.16 -7.57
CA THR A 60 9.62 -13.32 -7.33
C THR A 60 10.35 -14.66 -7.46
N GLU A 61 11.43 -14.71 -8.25
CA GLU A 61 12.21 -15.93 -8.49
C GLU A 61 13.23 -16.18 -7.36
N ARG A 62 13.74 -15.12 -6.73
CA ARG A 62 14.82 -15.21 -5.73
C ARG A 62 14.87 -13.99 -4.79
N GLN A 63 15.68 -14.10 -3.73
CA GLN A 63 15.87 -12.96 -2.82
C GLN A 63 16.71 -11.86 -3.48
N ALA A 64 16.44 -10.59 -3.11
CA ALA A 64 17.12 -9.42 -3.71
C ALA A 64 18.65 -9.48 -3.57
N ARG A 65 19.18 -10.06 -2.48
CA ARG A 65 20.63 -10.24 -2.26
C ARG A 65 21.30 -11.16 -3.28
N ASP A 66 20.53 -12.03 -3.94
CA ASP A 66 21.01 -13.01 -4.92
C ASP A 66 20.83 -12.48 -6.36
N MET A 67 20.38 -11.23 -6.50
CA MET A 67 20.19 -10.56 -7.79
C MET A 67 21.40 -9.71 -8.15
N SER A 68 21.57 -9.46 -9.45
CA SER A 68 22.59 -8.53 -9.96
C SER A 68 22.00 -7.54 -10.96
N VAL A 69 22.56 -6.31 -10.97
CA VAL A 69 22.20 -5.30 -11.98
C VAL A 69 22.46 -5.81 -13.40
N VAL A 70 23.52 -6.62 -13.58
CA VAL A 70 23.85 -7.24 -14.89
C VAL A 70 22.71 -8.12 -15.38
N GLU A 71 22.10 -8.88 -14.49
CA GLU A 71 21.00 -9.78 -14.84
C GLU A 71 19.70 -9.03 -15.14
N ILE A 72 19.37 -8.03 -14.33
CA ILE A 72 18.22 -7.15 -14.57
C ILE A 72 18.35 -6.46 -15.93
N ALA A 73 19.51 -5.85 -16.20
CA ALA A 73 19.77 -5.16 -17.45
C ALA A 73 19.69 -6.09 -18.66
N ARG A 74 20.28 -7.29 -18.55
CA ARG A 74 20.23 -8.31 -19.60
C ARG A 74 18.79 -8.74 -19.88
N ARG A 75 17.96 -8.99 -18.84
CA ARG A 75 16.53 -9.36 -18.98
C ARG A 75 15.72 -8.23 -19.60
N ALA A 76 16.04 -6.98 -19.27
CA ALA A 76 15.42 -5.80 -19.86
C ALA A 76 15.90 -5.46 -21.28
N GLY A 77 16.84 -6.21 -21.84
CA GLY A 77 17.42 -5.96 -23.17
C GLY A 77 18.30 -4.70 -23.24
N THR A 78 18.97 -4.36 -22.14
CA THR A 78 19.80 -3.16 -22.03
C THR A 78 21.16 -3.45 -21.37
N SER A 79 21.95 -2.42 -21.09
CA SER A 79 23.26 -2.53 -20.43
C SER A 79 23.16 -2.19 -18.94
N PRO A 80 24.10 -2.68 -18.08
CA PRO A 80 24.22 -2.24 -16.70
C PRO A 80 24.41 -0.73 -16.57
N ALA A 81 25.12 -0.10 -17.49
CA ALA A 81 25.28 1.35 -17.51
C ALA A 81 23.94 2.08 -17.70
N THR A 82 23.02 1.49 -18.48
CA THR A 82 21.68 2.02 -18.64
C THR A 82 20.85 1.89 -17.35
N PHE A 83 21.00 0.80 -16.60
CA PHE A 83 20.34 0.66 -15.29
C PHE A 83 20.75 1.79 -14.35
N TYR A 84 22.07 2.06 -14.25
CA TYR A 84 22.60 3.10 -13.38
C TYR A 84 22.23 4.54 -13.79
N GLN A 85 21.70 4.75 -14.99
CA GLN A 85 21.09 6.05 -15.38
C GLN A 85 19.75 6.29 -14.68
N TYR A 86 19.06 5.24 -14.22
CA TYR A 86 17.73 5.32 -13.62
C TYR A 86 17.71 4.99 -12.14
N PHE A 87 18.56 4.10 -11.68
CA PHE A 87 18.60 3.61 -10.30
C PHE A 87 20.04 3.47 -9.83
N ALA A 88 20.34 3.93 -8.61
CA ALA A 88 21.66 3.77 -8.01
C ALA A 88 22.00 2.31 -7.71
N ASP A 89 20.99 1.53 -7.32
CA ASP A 89 21.10 0.12 -6.95
C ASP A 89 19.76 -0.61 -7.10
N ILE A 90 19.76 -1.92 -6.81
CA ILE A 90 18.56 -2.77 -6.84
C ILE A 90 17.57 -2.34 -5.74
N GLU A 91 18.06 -1.86 -4.61
CA GLU A 91 17.23 -1.41 -3.50
C GLU A 91 16.42 -0.18 -3.89
N GLU A 92 17.00 0.76 -4.64
CA GLU A 92 16.28 1.95 -5.15
C GLU A 92 15.18 1.55 -6.13
N ALA A 93 15.47 0.62 -7.06
CA ALA A 93 14.45 0.08 -7.96
C ALA A 93 13.32 -0.63 -7.19
N THR A 94 13.67 -1.39 -6.15
CA THR A 94 12.69 -2.07 -5.28
C THR A 94 11.89 -1.08 -4.43
N LEU A 95 12.52 -0.01 -3.95
CA LEU A 95 11.85 1.08 -3.22
C LEU A 95 10.77 1.74 -4.08
N GLU A 96 11.05 1.92 -5.37
CA GLU A 96 10.07 2.47 -6.28
C GLU A 96 8.88 1.53 -6.51
N LEU A 97 9.14 0.22 -6.72
CA LEU A 97 8.07 -0.78 -6.80
C LEU A 97 7.18 -0.77 -5.54
N ALA A 98 7.81 -0.73 -4.36
CA ALA A 98 7.08 -0.66 -3.10
C ALA A 98 6.32 0.67 -2.93
N SER A 99 6.86 1.77 -3.48
CA SER A 99 6.21 3.08 -3.46
C SER A 99 4.99 3.11 -4.38
N ALA A 100 5.10 2.55 -5.58
CA ALA A 100 3.98 2.43 -6.52
C ALA A 100 2.84 1.59 -5.90
N ALA A 101 3.17 0.45 -5.27
CA ALA A 101 2.20 -0.35 -4.55
C ALA A 101 1.50 0.43 -3.42
N ALA A 102 2.21 1.30 -2.70
CA ALA A 102 1.63 2.12 -1.64
C ALA A 102 0.59 3.14 -2.17
N GLU A 103 0.74 3.64 -3.39
CA GLU A 103 -0.21 4.57 -4.02
C GLU A 103 -1.55 3.90 -4.40
N GLU A 104 -1.60 2.58 -4.51
CA GLU A 104 -2.82 1.83 -4.81
C GLU A 104 -3.72 1.62 -3.58
N VAL A 105 -3.16 1.70 -2.37
CA VAL A 105 -3.87 1.39 -1.11
C VAL A 105 -5.16 2.20 -0.92
N PRO A 106 -5.23 3.51 -1.20
CA PRO A 106 -6.47 4.26 -1.04
C PRO A 106 -7.65 3.72 -1.85
N ALA A 107 -7.41 3.16 -3.05
CA ALA A 107 -8.46 2.56 -3.87
C ALA A 107 -9.02 1.28 -3.23
N ILE A 108 -8.18 0.49 -2.56
CA ILE A 108 -8.57 -0.73 -1.84
C ILE A 108 -9.53 -0.41 -0.69
N LEU A 109 -9.39 0.77 -0.09
CA LEU A 109 -10.17 1.19 1.07
C LEU A 109 -11.54 1.82 0.72
N GLN A 110 -11.83 2.06 -0.54
CA GLN A 110 -13.09 2.71 -0.96
C GLN A 110 -14.36 2.01 -0.42
N PRO A 111 -14.48 0.66 -0.37
CA PRO A 111 -15.66 0.01 0.15
C PRO A 111 -15.89 0.24 1.65
N LEU A 112 -14.89 0.76 2.39
CA LEU A 112 -15.08 1.17 3.78
C LEU A 112 -16.02 2.39 3.92
N ALA A 113 -16.27 3.15 2.86
CA ALA A 113 -17.22 4.26 2.87
C ALA A 113 -18.69 3.80 2.94
N ALA A 114 -19.01 2.55 2.50
CA ALA A 114 -20.36 2.01 2.53
C ALA A 114 -20.91 1.86 3.96
N ASP A 115 -22.23 1.71 4.09
CA ASP A 115 -22.84 1.34 5.37
C ASP A 115 -22.59 -0.14 5.68
N TRP A 116 -21.84 -0.39 6.75
CA TRP A 116 -21.51 -1.75 7.19
C TRP A 116 -22.49 -2.34 8.20
N THR A 117 -23.42 -1.55 8.70
CA THR A 117 -24.46 -2.01 9.66
C THR A 117 -25.65 -2.65 8.96
N GLY A 118 -25.81 -2.42 7.65
CA GLY A 118 -26.83 -2.96 6.80
C GLY A 118 -26.48 -4.33 6.17
N PRO A 119 -27.39 -4.89 5.37
CA PRO A 119 -27.22 -6.22 4.74
C PRO A 119 -25.99 -6.34 3.84
N SER A 120 -25.56 -5.25 3.22
CA SER A 120 -24.39 -5.21 2.32
C SER A 120 -23.05 -5.05 3.05
N GLY A 121 -23.05 -4.90 4.37
CA GLY A 121 -21.83 -4.62 5.13
C GLY A 121 -20.80 -5.76 5.04
N LEU A 122 -21.23 -7.00 5.10
CA LEU A 122 -20.33 -8.14 4.95
C LEU A 122 -19.76 -8.24 3.53
N ASP A 123 -20.54 -7.90 2.49
CA ASP A 123 -20.07 -7.89 1.10
C ASP A 123 -19.01 -6.79 0.87
N ALA A 124 -19.20 -5.63 1.50
CA ALA A 124 -18.18 -4.58 1.50
C ALA A 124 -16.89 -5.04 2.20
N ALA A 125 -17.00 -5.77 3.32
CA ALA A 125 -15.86 -6.35 4.00
C ALA A 125 -15.13 -7.39 3.12
N ARG A 126 -15.87 -8.28 2.43
CA ARG A 126 -15.30 -9.23 1.46
C ARG A 126 -14.54 -8.51 0.36
N THR A 127 -15.11 -7.45 -0.17
CA THR A 127 -14.49 -6.65 -1.24
C THR A 127 -13.17 -6.03 -0.78
N VAL A 128 -13.10 -5.46 0.42
CA VAL A 128 -11.86 -4.91 1.00
C VAL A 128 -10.81 -5.99 1.17
N VAL A 129 -11.18 -7.12 1.79
CA VAL A 129 -10.23 -8.21 2.07
C VAL A 129 -9.70 -8.82 0.78
N ASP A 130 -10.59 -9.10 -0.18
CA ASP A 130 -10.19 -9.69 -1.47
C ASP A 130 -9.29 -8.75 -2.28
N ALA A 131 -9.60 -7.44 -2.30
CA ALA A 131 -8.75 -6.45 -2.94
C ALA A 131 -7.38 -6.35 -2.26
N PHE A 132 -7.32 -6.46 -0.94
CA PHE A 132 -6.08 -6.43 -0.18
C PHE A 132 -5.21 -7.67 -0.44
N VAL A 133 -5.81 -8.86 -0.49
CA VAL A 133 -5.10 -10.10 -0.84
C VAL A 133 -4.56 -10.02 -2.27
N ARG A 134 -5.39 -9.58 -3.24
CA ARG A 134 -4.92 -9.39 -4.64
C ARG A 134 -3.76 -8.40 -4.75
N HIS A 135 -3.81 -7.31 -4.00
CA HIS A 135 -2.73 -6.33 -3.95
C HIS A 135 -1.42 -6.97 -3.46
N TRP A 136 -1.50 -7.79 -2.41
CA TRP A 136 -0.35 -8.54 -1.94
C TRP A 136 0.15 -9.57 -2.96
N ASP A 137 -0.74 -10.29 -3.64
CA ASP A 137 -0.35 -11.22 -4.71
C ASP A 137 0.43 -10.51 -5.82
N GLN A 138 -0.06 -9.35 -6.23
CA GLN A 138 0.53 -8.57 -7.31
C GLN A 138 1.91 -7.99 -6.95
N HIS A 139 2.10 -7.56 -5.71
CA HIS A 139 3.29 -6.84 -5.27
C HIS A 139 4.12 -7.60 -4.23
N HIS A 140 3.86 -8.90 -4.04
CA HIS A 140 4.35 -9.72 -2.92
C HIS A 140 5.85 -9.52 -2.63
N ALA A 141 6.71 -9.69 -3.63
CA ALA A 141 8.15 -9.64 -3.44
C ALA A 141 8.64 -8.24 -3.01
N ALA A 142 8.12 -7.17 -3.63
CA ALA A 142 8.46 -5.80 -3.28
C ALA A 142 7.95 -5.41 -1.88
N LEU A 143 6.75 -5.87 -1.50
CA LEU A 143 6.16 -5.62 -0.18
C LEU A 143 6.89 -6.39 0.93
N LEU A 144 7.28 -7.64 0.70
CA LEU A 144 8.13 -8.39 1.63
C LEU A 144 9.48 -7.73 1.81
N PHE A 145 10.15 -7.34 0.71
CA PHE A 145 11.43 -6.64 0.79
C PHE A 145 11.30 -5.34 1.58
N ARG A 146 10.26 -4.53 1.29
CA ARG A 146 9.94 -3.30 2.05
C ARG A 146 9.85 -3.57 3.55
N ASN A 147 9.12 -4.60 3.94
CA ASN A 147 8.91 -4.89 5.35
C ASN A 147 10.22 -5.30 6.03
N VAL A 148 11.00 -6.19 5.43
CA VAL A 148 12.30 -6.63 5.96
C VAL A 148 13.28 -5.46 6.06
N ALA A 149 13.42 -4.65 5.00
CA ALA A 149 14.31 -3.50 5.00
C ALA A 149 13.89 -2.44 6.04
N ALA A 150 12.59 -2.20 6.20
CA ALA A 150 12.07 -1.29 7.22
C ALA A 150 12.36 -1.79 8.64
N GLU A 151 12.24 -3.09 8.91
CA GLU A 151 12.57 -3.72 10.20
C GLU A 151 14.09 -3.67 10.49
N GLN A 152 14.92 -3.77 9.45
CA GLN A 152 16.37 -3.61 9.53
C GLN A 152 16.82 -2.16 9.71
N GLY A 153 15.89 -1.20 9.73
CA GLY A 153 16.15 0.20 10.02
C GLY A 153 16.35 1.10 8.80
N ASP A 154 16.12 0.62 7.57
CA ASP A 154 16.16 1.48 6.38
C ASP A 154 15.01 2.49 6.41
N ARG A 155 15.37 3.77 6.64
CA ARG A 155 14.39 4.86 6.76
C ARG A 155 13.59 5.13 5.49
N ARG A 156 14.12 4.79 4.30
CA ARG A 156 13.44 4.96 3.03
C ARG A 156 12.23 4.04 2.99
N PHE A 157 12.44 2.75 3.29
CA PHE A 157 11.39 1.74 3.34
C PHE A 157 10.43 1.94 4.52
N GLN A 158 10.92 2.39 5.67
CA GLN A 158 10.05 2.78 6.80
C GLN A 158 9.04 3.87 6.38
N LYS A 159 9.49 4.90 5.67
CA LYS A 159 8.61 5.98 5.17
C LYS A 159 7.54 5.45 4.21
N VAL A 160 7.91 4.57 3.27
CA VAL A 160 6.96 3.95 2.33
C VAL A 160 5.95 3.08 3.08
N ARG A 161 6.40 2.28 4.05
CA ARG A 161 5.51 1.46 4.88
C ARG A 161 4.52 2.31 5.68
N ILE A 162 4.99 3.37 6.33
CA ILE A 162 4.12 4.29 7.08
C ILE A 162 3.10 4.95 6.14
N ARG A 163 3.52 5.42 4.96
CA ARG A 163 2.62 6.02 3.96
C ARG A 163 1.53 5.05 3.49
N ALA A 164 1.86 3.77 3.31
CA ALA A 164 0.87 2.74 2.96
C ALA A 164 -0.09 2.42 4.11
N LEU A 165 0.41 2.29 5.35
CA LEU A 165 -0.40 1.90 6.51
C LEU A 165 -1.26 3.04 7.07
N HIS A 166 -0.81 4.28 7.01
CA HIS A 166 -1.51 5.42 7.62
C HIS A 166 -2.96 5.57 7.13
N PRO A 167 -3.27 5.57 5.81
CA PRO A 167 -4.66 5.64 5.35
C PRO A 167 -5.49 4.42 5.79
N VAL A 168 -4.90 3.23 5.87
CA VAL A 168 -5.58 2.03 6.37
C VAL A 168 -6.04 2.23 7.82
N LEU A 169 -5.11 2.63 8.69
CA LEU A 169 -5.38 2.84 10.12
C LEU A 169 -6.42 3.94 10.33
N GLN A 170 -6.28 5.06 9.62
CA GLN A 170 -7.23 6.17 9.75
C GLN A 170 -8.64 5.80 9.29
N THR A 171 -8.75 5.14 8.13
CA THR A 171 -10.06 4.80 7.56
C THR A 171 -10.77 3.75 8.40
N LEU A 172 -10.05 2.71 8.85
CA LEU A 172 -10.60 1.68 9.74
C LEU A 172 -10.99 2.28 11.10
N ALA A 173 -10.14 3.09 11.72
CA ALA A 173 -10.45 3.71 13.01
C ALA A 173 -11.70 4.58 12.94
N LYS A 174 -11.82 5.45 11.92
CA LYS A 174 -13.03 6.26 11.69
C LYS A 174 -14.27 5.38 11.48
N LYS A 175 -14.12 4.28 10.74
CA LYS A 175 -15.23 3.35 10.52
C LYS A 175 -15.69 2.70 11.82
N ILE A 176 -14.77 2.21 12.65
CA ILE A 176 -15.07 1.63 13.96
C ILE A 176 -15.75 2.67 14.86
N GLU A 177 -15.25 3.89 14.92
CA GLU A 177 -15.88 4.97 15.70
C GLU A 177 -17.32 5.24 15.27
N SER A 178 -17.57 5.32 13.96
CA SER A 178 -18.89 5.63 13.42
C SER A 178 -19.92 4.53 13.64
N THR A 179 -19.48 3.26 13.64
CA THR A 179 -20.39 2.11 13.78
C THR A 179 -20.69 1.73 15.24
N HIS A 180 -19.77 2.02 16.16
CA HIS A 180 -19.96 1.73 17.60
C HIS A 180 -20.60 2.87 18.40
N GLY A 181 -21.09 3.94 17.77
CA GLY A 181 -21.68 5.07 18.48
C GLY A 181 -20.69 5.88 19.34
N GLY A 182 -19.43 5.80 18.99
CA GLY A 182 -18.30 6.40 19.69
C GLY A 182 -17.48 5.38 20.49
N ALA A 183 -16.18 5.67 20.65
CA ALA A 183 -15.17 4.80 21.24
C ALA A 183 -15.48 4.26 22.67
N LYS A 184 -16.45 4.86 23.36
CA LYS A 184 -16.81 4.49 24.75
C LYS A 184 -17.77 3.28 24.86
N ALA A 185 -18.48 2.93 23.79
CA ALA A 185 -19.56 1.95 23.89
C ALA A 185 -19.09 0.49 23.90
N ALA A 186 -17.92 0.17 23.34
CA ALA A 186 -17.46 -1.22 23.16
C ALA A 186 -16.22 -1.60 23.98
N GLY A 187 -15.61 -0.69 24.72
CA GLY A 187 -14.36 -0.96 25.43
C GLY A 187 -13.14 -1.18 24.49
N ILE A 188 -13.31 -0.91 23.19
CA ILE A 188 -12.29 -1.09 22.15
C ILE A 188 -11.76 0.27 21.72
N HIS A 189 -10.45 0.46 21.78
CA HIS A 189 -9.82 1.68 21.26
C HIS A 189 -9.75 1.61 19.73
N PRO A 190 -10.39 2.53 18.96
CA PRO A 190 -10.54 2.39 17.50
C PRO A 190 -9.22 2.27 16.75
N VAL A 191 -8.21 3.07 17.11
CA VAL A 191 -6.88 3.01 16.45
C VAL A 191 -6.16 1.69 16.77
N ALA A 192 -6.28 1.17 18.01
CA ALA A 192 -5.67 -0.10 18.37
C ALA A 192 -6.34 -1.27 17.63
N ALA A 193 -7.68 -1.25 17.52
CA ALA A 193 -8.43 -2.23 16.73
C ALA A 193 -8.07 -2.17 15.25
N ALA A 194 -7.98 -0.96 14.68
CA ALA A 194 -7.53 -0.76 13.30
C ALA A 194 -6.12 -1.31 13.07
N ALA A 195 -5.18 -1.08 14.01
CA ALA A 195 -3.82 -1.59 13.93
C ALA A 195 -3.78 -3.14 14.01
N ALA A 196 -4.58 -3.75 14.89
CA ALA A 196 -4.70 -5.20 14.98
C ALA A 196 -5.25 -5.81 13.69
N LEU A 197 -6.33 -5.21 13.14
CA LEU A 197 -6.91 -5.66 11.87
C LEU A 197 -5.93 -5.52 10.71
N ALA A 198 -5.22 -4.39 10.61
CA ALA A 198 -4.21 -4.19 9.58
C ALA A 198 -3.09 -5.22 9.67
N ALA A 199 -2.60 -5.53 10.89
CA ALA A 199 -1.56 -6.53 11.11
C ALA A 199 -2.03 -7.96 10.73
N ILE A 200 -3.27 -8.33 11.09
CA ILE A 200 -3.87 -9.61 10.71
C ILE A 200 -3.98 -9.71 9.18
N LEU A 201 -4.54 -8.70 8.53
CA LEU A 201 -4.73 -8.70 7.08
C LEU A 201 -3.39 -8.74 6.35
N GLU A 202 -2.40 -7.92 6.79
CA GLU A 202 -1.07 -7.91 6.19
C GLU A 202 -0.40 -9.28 6.29
N ARG A 203 -0.42 -9.89 7.47
CA ARG A 203 0.21 -11.20 7.69
C ARG A 203 -0.46 -12.30 6.88
N LEU A 204 -1.79 -12.35 6.88
CA LEU A 204 -2.53 -13.37 6.16
C LEU A 204 -2.43 -13.20 4.64
N ALA A 205 -2.49 -11.98 4.13
CA ALA A 205 -2.30 -11.71 2.71
C ALA A 205 -0.90 -12.06 2.22
N ALA A 206 0.13 -11.78 3.04
CA ALA A 206 1.53 -12.08 2.69
C ALA A 206 1.84 -13.59 2.62
N TYR A 207 1.11 -14.43 3.37
CA TYR A 207 1.44 -15.84 3.54
C TYR A 207 0.25 -16.78 3.29
N HIS A 208 -0.79 -16.33 2.57
CA HIS A 208 -1.98 -17.16 2.34
C HIS A 208 -1.69 -18.46 1.58
N GLN A 209 -0.67 -18.46 0.71
CA GLN A 209 -0.28 -19.67 -0.03
C GLN A 209 0.22 -20.79 0.91
N GLU A 210 0.83 -20.44 2.05
CA GLU A 210 1.21 -21.43 3.07
C GLU A 210 -0.02 -22.06 3.72
N LEU A 211 -1.13 -21.30 3.86
CA LEU A 211 -2.40 -21.82 4.40
C LEU A 211 -3.10 -22.77 3.43
N GLU A 212 -2.86 -22.63 2.12
CA GLU A 212 -3.37 -23.57 1.12
C GLU A 212 -2.78 -24.96 1.33
N LEU A 213 -1.52 -25.07 1.78
CA LEU A 213 -0.89 -26.33 2.16
C LEU A 213 -1.57 -27.00 3.38
N LEU A 214 -2.26 -26.22 4.19
CA LEU A 214 -3.07 -26.68 5.33
C LEU A 214 -4.53 -26.93 4.96
N GLY A 215 -4.90 -26.84 3.68
CA GLY A 215 -6.24 -27.07 3.17
C GLY A 215 -7.18 -25.87 3.27
N VAL A 216 -6.69 -24.65 3.56
CA VAL A 216 -7.48 -23.42 3.60
C VAL A 216 -7.39 -22.74 2.24
N SER A 217 -8.45 -22.79 1.45
CA SER A 217 -8.49 -22.10 0.15
C SER A 217 -8.50 -20.58 0.32
N ARG A 218 -8.03 -19.86 -0.71
CA ARG A 218 -8.09 -18.39 -0.77
C ARG A 218 -9.50 -17.85 -0.49
N GLY A 219 -10.54 -18.50 -1.03
CA GLY A 219 -11.93 -18.10 -0.78
C GLY A 219 -12.35 -18.24 0.68
N GLN A 220 -11.94 -19.32 1.35
CA GLN A 220 -12.22 -19.53 2.79
C GLN A 220 -11.44 -18.50 3.64
N LEU A 221 -10.21 -18.15 3.26
CA LEU A 221 -9.45 -17.12 3.93
C LEU A 221 -10.15 -15.77 3.82
N VAL A 222 -10.53 -15.35 2.61
CA VAL A 222 -11.21 -14.07 2.35
C VAL A 222 -12.52 -14.00 3.14
N GLU A 223 -13.34 -15.05 3.11
CA GLU A 223 -14.61 -15.11 3.86
C GLU A 223 -14.36 -14.98 5.38
N THR A 224 -13.41 -15.73 5.91
CA THR A 224 -13.09 -15.71 7.35
C THR A 224 -12.61 -14.34 7.79
N CYS A 225 -11.65 -13.76 7.05
CA CYS A 225 -11.12 -12.43 7.34
C CYS A 225 -12.19 -11.34 7.21
N ALA A 226 -13.08 -11.45 6.23
CA ALA A 226 -14.18 -10.51 6.04
C ALA A 226 -15.15 -10.53 7.23
N ARG A 227 -15.49 -11.71 7.74
CA ARG A 227 -16.34 -11.86 8.94
C ARG A 227 -15.66 -11.27 10.18
N ILE A 228 -14.38 -11.56 10.41
CA ILE A 228 -13.60 -11.00 11.52
C ILE A 228 -13.57 -9.45 11.41
N LEU A 229 -13.24 -8.93 10.23
CA LEU A 229 -13.20 -7.51 9.95
C LEU A 229 -14.56 -6.86 10.21
N HIS A 230 -15.64 -7.41 9.65
CA HIS A 230 -17.01 -6.93 9.82
C HIS A 230 -17.42 -6.93 11.29
N GLN A 231 -17.17 -8.04 12.01
CA GLN A 231 -17.52 -8.16 13.43
C GLN A 231 -16.80 -7.12 14.30
N ILE A 232 -15.50 -6.92 14.09
CA ILE A 232 -14.74 -5.93 14.86
C ILE A 232 -15.19 -4.51 14.51
N VAL A 233 -15.42 -4.22 13.22
CA VAL A 233 -15.85 -2.90 12.76
C VAL A 233 -17.26 -2.56 13.21
N THR A 234 -18.19 -3.52 13.28
CA THR A 234 -19.61 -3.24 13.59
C THR A 234 -20.01 -3.63 15.01
N GLY A 235 -19.22 -4.42 15.71
CA GLY A 235 -19.60 -5.02 16.98
C GLY A 235 -20.68 -6.11 16.86
N ARG A 236 -20.99 -6.57 15.63
CA ARG A 236 -22.08 -7.51 15.34
C ARG A 236 -21.55 -8.76 14.67
N ILE A 237 -22.07 -9.93 15.07
CA ILE A 237 -21.81 -11.18 14.35
C ILE A 237 -22.65 -11.16 13.08
N ALA A 238 -22.03 -11.32 11.91
CA ALA A 238 -22.74 -11.46 10.66
C ALA A 238 -23.39 -12.86 10.61
N THR A 239 -24.70 -12.88 10.55
CA THR A 239 -25.52 -14.10 10.36
C THR A 239 -25.55 -14.52 8.90
#